data_b8038b0efec10da859891b2a8348106c
#
_entry.id   b8038b0efec10da859891b2a8348106c
#
_cell.length_a   1.000
_cell.length_b   1.000
_cell.length_c   1.000
_cell.angle_alpha   90.00
_cell.angle_beta   90.00
_cell.angle_gamma   90.00
#
_symmetry.space_group_name_H-M   'P 1'
#
loop_
_entity.id
_entity.type
_entity.pdbx_description
1 polymer ?
#
loop_
_entity_poly.entity_id
_entity_poly.type
_entity_poly.pdbx_seq_one_letter_code
_entity_poly.pdbx_strand_id
1 'polypeptide(L)'
;MMIGRSRSIPIVFFRTVVRERRRLLIDLVQRIDDGRRIDLNESERHYLRRVLRLRVGDQVDVVNGLGGLWLGTLEDVDRLTLTSALGSPQRSEPRSSYGLGLAVALMRRDSDIWIRMACELGIDWIQPVLADRCAPQAEQRPERWQTIVRESVEQCERLWAPIIYPVVPLQTWLTTMDGRAAMAVTRLSATASLSEWLQDDPTASTTWLLVGPEGGWSQKEEGLVESGQLAGVSMGINILRSSTAAVRGAVELVKWREAQPN
;
A
#
# COMPACT_ATOMS: atom_id res chain seq x y z
N MET A 1 32.51 -20.52 -55.52
CA MET A 1 32.46 -20.14 -54.09
C MET A 1 31.05 -19.61 -53.80
N MET A 2 30.15 -20.53 -53.35
CA MET A 2 28.72 -20.20 -53.12
C MET A 2 28.55 -19.80 -51.68
N ILE A 3 28.09 -18.57 -51.45
CA ILE A 3 27.77 -18.03 -50.11
C ILE A 3 26.32 -18.41 -49.82
N GLY A 4 26.13 -19.36 -48.88
CA GLY A 4 24.81 -19.78 -48.41
C GLY A 4 24.15 -18.65 -47.57
N ARG A 5 22.99 -18.20 -48.04
CA ARG A 5 22.12 -17.30 -47.25
C ARG A 5 21.38 -18.09 -46.18
N SER A 6 21.75 -17.83 -44.91
CA SER A 6 21.00 -18.28 -43.76
C SER A 6 19.64 -17.57 -43.73
N ARG A 7 18.55 -18.35 -43.80
CA ARG A 7 17.18 -17.85 -43.60
C ARG A 7 16.90 -17.81 -42.10
N SER A 8 16.85 -16.60 -41.52
CA SER A 8 16.34 -16.39 -40.15
C SER A 8 14.85 -16.71 -40.16
N ILE A 9 14.43 -17.66 -39.34
CA ILE A 9 13.03 -17.96 -39.07
C ILE A 9 12.54 -16.88 -38.08
N PRO A 10 11.49 -16.10 -38.38
CA PRO A 10 10.97 -15.14 -37.43
C PRO A 10 10.31 -15.93 -36.28
N ILE A 11 10.82 -15.71 -35.05
CA ILE A 11 10.16 -16.17 -33.81
C ILE A 11 8.90 -15.32 -33.64
N VAL A 12 7.76 -15.86 -34.03
CA VAL A 12 6.45 -15.26 -33.77
C VAL A 12 6.14 -15.50 -32.29
N PHE A 13 6.37 -14.50 -31.44
CA PHE A 13 5.83 -14.49 -30.09
C PHE A 13 4.29 -14.39 -30.19
N PHE A 14 3.61 -15.51 -30.10
CA PHE A 14 2.19 -15.50 -29.77
C PHE A 14 2.05 -14.97 -28.33
N ARG A 15 1.86 -13.66 -28.22
CA ARG A 15 1.41 -13.04 -26.98
C ARG A 15 -0.04 -13.51 -26.81
N THR A 16 -0.23 -14.59 -26.05
CA THR A 16 -1.56 -14.98 -25.59
C THR A 16 -2.08 -13.79 -24.83
N VAL A 17 -3.08 -13.09 -25.35
CA VAL A 17 -3.78 -12.02 -24.62
C VAL A 17 -4.53 -12.75 -23.51
N VAL A 18 -3.88 -12.92 -22.37
CA VAL A 18 -4.55 -13.33 -21.15
C VAL A 18 -5.51 -12.18 -20.85
N ARG A 19 -6.80 -12.43 -21.05
CA ARG A 19 -7.84 -11.44 -20.72
C ARG A 19 -7.66 -11.12 -19.23
N GLU A 20 -7.26 -9.90 -18.94
CA GLU A 20 -7.05 -9.40 -17.58
C GLU A 20 -8.34 -9.64 -16.78
N ARG A 21 -8.29 -10.54 -15.79
CA ARG A 21 -9.44 -10.80 -14.92
C ARG A 21 -9.56 -9.67 -13.91
N ARG A 22 -10.78 -9.28 -13.66
CA ARG A 22 -11.08 -8.32 -12.61
C ARG A 22 -10.85 -8.97 -11.24
N ARG A 23 -10.58 -8.14 -10.24
CA ARG A 23 -10.19 -8.58 -8.90
C ARG A 23 -11.23 -8.15 -7.88
N LEU A 24 -11.41 -8.99 -6.85
CA LEU A 24 -12.24 -8.72 -5.68
C LEU A 24 -11.44 -8.96 -4.42
N LEU A 25 -11.34 -7.95 -3.56
CA LEU A 25 -10.79 -8.09 -2.21
C LEU A 25 -11.92 -8.53 -1.27
N ILE A 26 -11.75 -9.70 -0.63
CA ILE A 26 -12.71 -10.23 0.32
C ILE A 26 -12.26 -10.06 1.77
N ASP A 27 -13.23 -9.96 2.68
CA ASP A 27 -12.98 -10.13 4.12
C ASP A 27 -13.03 -11.62 4.47
N LEU A 28 -11.98 -12.12 5.15
CA LEU A 28 -11.87 -13.53 5.53
C LEU A 28 -12.91 -13.98 6.56
N VAL A 29 -13.68 -13.07 7.14
CA VAL A 29 -14.76 -13.38 8.08
C VAL A 29 -16.02 -13.91 7.36
N GLN A 30 -16.16 -13.66 6.07
CA GLN A 30 -17.34 -13.99 5.26
C GLN A 30 -17.37 -15.44 4.76
N ARG A 31 -17.12 -16.44 5.60
CA ARG A 31 -17.02 -17.83 5.17
C ARG A 31 -18.31 -18.60 5.35
N ILE A 32 -18.64 -19.41 4.34
CA ILE A 32 -19.63 -20.47 4.47
C ILE A 32 -19.02 -21.77 3.93
N ASP A 33 -19.36 -22.88 4.56
CA ASP A 33 -19.16 -24.30 4.19
C ASP A 33 -17.84 -24.63 3.46
N ASP A 34 -17.27 -25.78 3.69
CA ASP A 34 -16.09 -26.42 3.06
C ASP A 34 -14.88 -25.50 2.70
N GLY A 35 -14.93 -24.21 3.04
CA GLY A 35 -13.87 -23.22 2.78
C GLY A 35 -13.76 -22.77 1.31
N ARG A 36 -14.77 -23.06 0.47
CA ARG A 36 -14.79 -22.65 -0.96
C ARG A 36 -15.86 -21.61 -1.28
N ARG A 37 -16.97 -21.62 -0.56
CA ARG A 37 -18.08 -20.69 -0.80
C ARG A 37 -17.87 -19.41 -0.02
N ILE A 38 -18.17 -18.30 -0.66
CA ILE A 38 -18.09 -16.95 -0.09
C ILE A 38 -19.41 -16.27 -0.31
N ASP A 39 -20.09 -15.90 0.77
CA ASP A 39 -21.23 -15.00 0.70
C ASP A 39 -20.74 -13.58 0.51
N LEU A 40 -21.30 -12.92 -0.50
CA LEU A 40 -20.96 -11.55 -0.85
C LEU A 40 -21.77 -10.58 0.01
N ASN A 41 -21.09 -9.59 0.58
CA ASN A 41 -21.77 -8.46 1.21
C ASN A 41 -22.38 -7.52 0.16
N GLU A 42 -23.16 -6.54 0.60
CA GLU A 42 -23.88 -5.61 -0.30
C GLU A 42 -22.93 -4.82 -1.20
N SER A 43 -21.80 -4.33 -0.68
CA SER A 43 -20.83 -3.57 -1.45
C SER A 43 -20.14 -4.42 -2.52
N GLU A 44 -19.79 -5.66 -2.19
CA GLU A 44 -19.18 -6.62 -3.12
C GLU A 44 -20.16 -7.02 -4.23
N ARG A 45 -21.43 -7.31 -3.89
CA ARG A 45 -22.50 -7.54 -4.89
C ARG A 45 -22.65 -6.36 -5.84
N HIS A 46 -22.72 -5.15 -5.28
CA HIS A 46 -22.80 -3.93 -6.08
C HIS A 46 -21.60 -3.79 -7.01
N TYR A 47 -20.37 -3.99 -6.49
CA TYR A 47 -19.14 -3.91 -7.27
C TYR A 47 -19.12 -4.93 -8.42
N LEU A 48 -19.33 -6.21 -8.12
CA LEU A 48 -19.29 -7.26 -9.14
C LEU A 48 -20.34 -7.06 -10.23
N ARG A 49 -21.57 -6.68 -9.87
CA ARG A 49 -22.70 -6.62 -10.81
C ARG A 49 -22.87 -5.27 -11.49
N ARG A 50 -22.71 -4.17 -10.77
CA ARG A 50 -22.98 -2.82 -11.31
C ARG A 50 -21.73 -2.20 -11.90
N VAL A 51 -20.58 -2.36 -11.25
CA VAL A 51 -19.32 -1.79 -11.70
C VAL A 51 -18.66 -2.72 -12.73
N LEU A 52 -18.40 -3.97 -12.38
CA LEU A 52 -17.78 -4.94 -13.26
C LEU A 52 -18.73 -5.62 -14.25
N ARG A 53 -20.03 -5.55 -14.00
CA ARG A 53 -21.11 -6.12 -14.83
C ARG A 53 -20.97 -7.64 -15.08
N LEU A 54 -20.46 -8.35 -14.08
CA LEU A 54 -20.32 -9.81 -14.15
C LEU A 54 -21.71 -10.48 -14.09
N ARG A 55 -21.78 -11.62 -14.78
CA ARG A 55 -22.96 -12.50 -14.83
C ARG A 55 -22.66 -13.79 -14.08
N VAL A 56 -23.69 -14.53 -13.72
CA VAL A 56 -23.56 -15.90 -13.20
C VAL A 56 -22.73 -16.74 -14.18
N GLY A 57 -21.73 -17.43 -13.68
CA GLY A 57 -20.75 -18.20 -14.46
C GLY A 57 -19.48 -17.41 -14.81
N ASP A 58 -19.46 -16.08 -14.67
CA ASP A 58 -18.24 -15.29 -14.91
C ASP A 58 -17.22 -15.51 -13.80
N GLN A 59 -15.94 -15.40 -14.17
CA GLN A 59 -14.81 -15.59 -13.27
C GLN A 59 -14.22 -14.26 -12.82
N VAL A 60 -13.73 -14.25 -11.57
CA VAL A 60 -13.05 -13.13 -10.94
C VAL A 60 -11.87 -13.63 -10.12
N ASP A 61 -10.77 -12.89 -10.11
CA ASP A 61 -9.66 -13.15 -9.20
C ASP A 61 -10.06 -12.66 -7.80
N VAL A 62 -9.96 -13.54 -6.81
CA VAL A 62 -10.31 -13.23 -5.40
C VAL A 62 -9.03 -13.13 -4.59
N VAL A 63 -8.86 -12.05 -3.85
CA VAL A 63 -7.70 -11.82 -2.98
C VAL A 63 -8.15 -11.56 -1.54
N ASN A 64 -7.31 -11.95 -0.58
CA ASN A 64 -7.60 -11.78 0.85
C ASN A 64 -6.85 -10.60 1.50
N GLY A 65 -6.04 -9.87 0.73
CA GLY A 65 -5.18 -8.82 1.27
C GLY A 65 -4.05 -9.32 2.19
N LEU A 66 -3.84 -10.63 2.28
CA LEU A 66 -2.83 -11.30 3.10
C LEU A 66 -1.91 -12.21 2.27
N GLY A 67 -1.73 -11.88 1.00
CA GLY A 67 -0.82 -12.59 0.10
C GLY A 67 -1.47 -13.73 -0.68
N GLY A 68 -2.74 -14.05 -0.49
CA GLY A 68 -3.44 -15.16 -1.18
C GLY A 68 -4.28 -14.68 -2.36
N LEU A 69 -4.28 -15.49 -3.44
CA LEU A 69 -5.11 -15.30 -4.63
C LEU A 69 -5.79 -16.62 -5.02
N TRP A 70 -7.07 -16.54 -5.34
CA TRP A 70 -7.92 -17.63 -5.83
C TRP A 70 -8.65 -17.22 -7.09
N LEU A 71 -9.06 -18.18 -7.88
CA LEU A 71 -10.05 -17.99 -8.92
C LEU A 71 -11.44 -18.29 -8.35
N GLY A 72 -12.34 -17.32 -8.44
CA GLY A 72 -13.74 -17.44 -8.05
C GLY A 72 -14.66 -17.44 -9.27
N THR A 73 -15.77 -18.16 -9.19
CA THR A 73 -16.87 -18.15 -10.15
C THR A 73 -18.12 -17.63 -9.46
N LEU A 74 -18.82 -16.69 -10.07
CA LEU A 74 -20.09 -16.18 -9.57
C LEU A 74 -21.18 -17.23 -9.74
N GLU A 75 -21.64 -17.85 -8.64
CA GLU A 75 -22.68 -18.89 -8.68
C GLU A 75 -24.07 -18.27 -8.83
N ASP A 76 -24.34 -17.24 -8.04
CA ASP A 76 -25.60 -16.50 -8.06
C ASP A 76 -25.38 -15.02 -7.69
N VAL A 77 -26.45 -14.33 -7.27
CA VAL A 77 -26.41 -12.88 -6.92
C VAL A 77 -25.56 -12.61 -5.69
N ASP A 78 -25.49 -13.59 -4.79
CA ASP A 78 -25.02 -13.43 -3.42
C ASP A 78 -23.76 -14.27 -3.13
N ARG A 79 -23.33 -15.13 -4.07
CA ARG A 79 -22.30 -16.12 -3.80
C ARG A 79 -21.23 -16.26 -4.88
N LEU A 80 -20.01 -16.45 -4.40
CA LEU A 80 -18.85 -16.88 -5.17
C LEU A 80 -18.40 -18.27 -4.72
N THR A 81 -18.02 -19.11 -5.68
CA THR A 81 -17.33 -20.38 -5.40
C THR A 81 -15.90 -20.34 -5.88
N LEU A 82 -14.97 -20.61 -4.98
CA LEU A 82 -13.54 -20.69 -5.27
C LEU A 82 -13.19 -22.05 -5.91
N THR A 83 -12.23 -22.05 -6.81
CA THR A 83 -11.73 -23.31 -7.43
C THR A 83 -10.98 -24.21 -6.44
N SER A 84 -10.43 -23.61 -5.35
CA SER A 84 -9.76 -24.31 -4.27
C SER A 84 -10.19 -23.74 -2.92
N ALA A 85 -9.99 -24.49 -1.84
CA ALA A 85 -10.31 -24.02 -0.49
C ALA A 85 -9.46 -22.81 -0.09
N LEU A 86 -9.99 -21.95 0.80
CA LEU A 86 -9.29 -20.74 1.28
C LEU A 86 -7.91 -21.03 1.88
N GLY A 87 -7.69 -22.20 2.46
CA GLY A 87 -6.38 -22.63 2.94
C GLY A 87 -5.38 -23.02 1.83
N SER A 88 -5.81 -23.06 0.56
CA SER A 88 -5.01 -23.50 -0.59
C SER A 88 -5.14 -22.53 -1.76
N PRO A 89 -4.54 -21.31 -1.67
CA PRO A 89 -4.59 -20.33 -2.75
C PRO A 89 -3.87 -20.84 -4.00
N GLN A 90 -4.31 -20.40 -5.17
CA GLN A 90 -3.63 -20.69 -6.44
C GLN A 90 -2.28 -20.00 -6.55
N ARG A 91 -2.18 -18.80 -5.95
CA ARG A 91 -0.94 -18.05 -5.80
C ARG A 91 -0.85 -17.52 -4.38
N SER A 92 0.33 -17.64 -3.79
CA SER A 92 0.66 -17.07 -2.49
C SER A 92 1.93 -16.26 -2.61
N GLU A 93 1.93 -15.06 -2.06
CA GLU A 93 3.12 -14.22 -1.91
C GLU A 93 3.51 -14.15 -0.44
N PRO A 94 4.74 -14.49 -0.07
CA PRO A 94 5.23 -14.26 1.28
C PRO A 94 5.25 -12.74 1.57
N ARG A 95 5.08 -12.38 2.83
CA ARG A 95 5.28 -10.99 3.24
C ARG A 95 6.76 -10.66 3.14
N SER A 96 7.07 -9.46 2.66
CA SER A 96 8.45 -8.96 2.66
C SER A 96 9.02 -8.95 4.09
N SER A 97 10.29 -9.31 4.24
CA SER A 97 11.03 -9.18 5.49
C SER A 97 11.30 -7.71 5.86
N TYR A 98 11.13 -6.80 4.93
CA TYR A 98 11.34 -5.36 5.08
C TYR A 98 9.98 -4.63 5.00
N GLY A 99 9.39 -4.41 6.15
CA GLY A 99 8.10 -3.74 6.25
C GLY A 99 8.24 -2.22 6.15
N LEU A 100 7.33 -1.57 5.41
CA LEU A 100 7.35 -0.14 5.11
C LEU A 100 6.12 0.56 5.63
N GLY A 101 6.30 1.60 6.43
CA GLY A 101 5.24 2.40 6.99
C GLY A 101 5.35 3.89 6.67
N LEU A 102 4.19 4.52 6.53
CA LEU A 102 4.05 5.97 6.50
C LEU A 102 3.24 6.42 7.71
N ALA A 103 3.86 7.23 8.58
CA ALA A 103 3.16 7.95 9.63
C ALA A 103 2.92 9.38 9.15
N VAL A 104 1.67 9.71 8.85
CA VAL A 104 1.34 10.98 8.17
C VAL A 104 0.42 11.80 9.05
N ALA A 105 0.82 13.03 9.34
CA ALA A 105 -0.01 13.96 10.06
C ALA A 105 -1.29 14.28 9.28
N LEU A 106 -2.41 14.39 9.98
CA LEU A 106 -3.70 14.68 9.36
C LEU A 106 -3.64 15.97 8.56
N MET A 107 -4.13 15.89 7.32
CA MET A 107 -4.15 16.99 6.35
C MET A 107 -5.56 17.55 6.19
N ARG A 108 -5.66 18.80 5.73
CA ARG A 108 -6.96 19.39 5.36
C ARG A 108 -7.56 18.77 4.11
N ARG A 109 -6.72 18.31 3.18
CA ARG A 109 -7.12 17.80 1.85
C ARG A 109 -6.12 16.76 1.37
N ASP A 110 -6.47 16.07 0.30
CA ASP A 110 -5.62 15.15 -0.44
C ASP A 110 -5.31 13.82 0.27
N SER A 111 -5.97 13.52 1.41
CA SER A 111 -5.78 12.24 2.09
C SER A 111 -6.12 11.07 1.17
N ASP A 112 -7.20 11.16 0.41
CA ASP A 112 -7.64 10.14 -0.55
C ASP A 112 -6.56 9.87 -1.62
N ILE A 113 -5.87 10.94 -2.06
CA ILE A 113 -4.87 10.85 -3.14
C ILE A 113 -3.61 10.10 -2.67
N TRP A 114 -3.02 10.54 -1.56
CA TRP A 114 -1.76 9.94 -1.12
C TRP A 114 -1.96 8.53 -0.56
N ILE A 115 -3.10 8.23 0.10
CA ILE A 115 -3.42 6.87 0.59
C ILE A 115 -3.53 5.90 -0.60
N ARG A 116 -4.25 6.29 -1.67
CA ARG A 116 -4.33 5.51 -2.90
C ARG A 116 -2.94 5.24 -3.47
N MET A 117 -2.14 6.28 -3.67
CA MET A 117 -0.80 6.15 -4.24
C MET A 117 0.14 5.33 -3.34
N ALA A 118 0.08 5.48 -2.02
CA ALA A 118 0.86 4.67 -1.08
C ALA A 118 0.49 3.18 -1.17
N CYS A 119 -0.81 2.88 -1.33
CA CYS A 119 -1.29 1.53 -1.57
C CYS A 119 -0.76 0.99 -2.90
N GLU A 120 -0.92 1.71 -4.00
CA GLU A 120 -0.45 1.32 -5.34
C GLU A 120 1.07 1.09 -5.38
N LEU A 121 1.83 1.93 -4.69
CA LEU A 121 3.29 1.83 -4.61
C LEU A 121 3.78 0.65 -3.77
N GLY A 122 2.98 0.12 -2.83
CA GLY A 122 3.37 -1.05 -2.05
C GLY A 122 3.72 -0.78 -0.58
N ILE A 123 3.28 0.33 0.01
CA ILE A 123 3.38 0.57 1.46
C ILE A 123 2.56 -0.48 2.22
N ASP A 124 3.06 -0.93 3.38
CA ASP A 124 2.44 -1.98 4.18
C ASP A 124 1.59 -1.42 5.33
N TRP A 125 1.99 -0.27 5.89
CA TRP A 125 1.30 0.34 7.01
C TRP A 125 1.13 1.84 6.82
N ILE A 126 -0.05 2.32 7.16
CA ILE A 126 -0.41 3.73 7.17
C ILE A 126 -0.87 4.08 8.56
N GLN A 127 -0.18 5.01 9.20
CA GLN A 127 -0.52 5.54 10.51
C GLN A 127 -0.87 7.02 10.39
N PRO A 128 -2.16 7.37 10.40
CA PRO A 128 -2.57 8.76 10.54
C PRO A 128 -2.26 9.25 11.97
N VAL A 129 -1.59 10.39 12.10
CA VAL A 129 -1.23 10.95 13.41
C VAL A 129 -1.75 12.38 13.60
N LEU A 130 -2.07 12.71 14.84
CA LEU A 130 -2.35 14.09 15.25
C LEU A 130 -1.05 14.74 15.69
N ALA A 131 -0.59 15.71 14.92
CA ALA A 131 0.54 16.58 15.21
C ALA A 131 0.03 17.95 15.74
N ASP A 132 0.90 18.70 16.43
CA ASP A 132 0.53 19.96 17.08
C ASP A 132 -0.08 21.00 16.11
N ARG A 133 0.39 21.01 14.86
CA ARG A 133 -0.07 21.97 13.84
C ARG A 133 -0.99 21.37 12.78
N CYS A 134 -1.65 20.25 13.09
CA CYS A 134 -2.76 19.77 12.28
C CYS A 134 -3.87 20.83 12.26
N ALA A 135 -4.45 21.06 11.08
CA ALA A 135 -5.57 21.98 10.96
C ALA A 135 -6.80 21.45 11.73
N PRO A 136 -7.60 22.32 12.38
CA PRO A 136 -8.84 21.89 13.06
C PRO A 136 -9.82 21.14 12.15
N GLN A 137 -9.79 21.42 10.83
CA GLN A 137 -10.63 20.79 9.81
C GLN A 137 -9.89 19.66 9.06
N ALA A 138 -8.85 19.10 9.67
CA ALA A 138 -8.13 17.98 9.08
C ALA A 138 -9.06 16.77 8.86
N GLU A 139 -8.87 16.09 7.74
CA GLU A 139 -9.73 14.97 7.34
C GLU A 139 -9.52 13.77 8.26
N GLN A 140 -10.61 13.28 8.84
CA GLN A 140 -10.66 12.02 9.58
C GLN A 140 -11.80 11.18 9.01
N ARG A 141 -11.50 10.34 8.01
CA ARG A 141 -12.51 9.57 7.26
C ARG A 141 -12.09 8.09 7.16
N PRO A 142 -12.02 7.37 8.28
CA PRO A 142 -11.48 6.00 8.30
C PRO A 142 -12.22 5.05 7.35
N GLU A 143 -13.56 5.11 7.27
CA GLU A 143 -14.33 4.25 6.36
C GLU A 143 -14.02 4.57 4.88
N ARG A 144 -13.86 5.86 4.55
CA ARG A 144 -13.48 6.26 3.19
C ARG A 144 -12.07 5.78 2.85
N TRP A 145 -11.12 5.88 3.79
CA TRP A 145 -9.75 5.41 3.58
C TRP A 145 -9.68 3.89 3.37
N GLN A 146 -10.48 3.11 4.12
CA GLN A 146 -10.61 1.66 3.91
C GLN A 146 -11.20 1.35 2.52
N THR A 147 -12.18 2.12 2.08
CA THR A 147 -12.74 1.99 0.72
C THR A 147 -11.68 2.24 -0.34
N ILE A 148 -10.85 3.29 -0.18
CA ILE A 148 -9.76 3.62 -1.11
C ILE A 148 -8.72 2.50 -1.16
N VAL A 149 -8.34 1.93 -0.01
CA VAL A 149 -7.43 0.78 0.03
C VAL A 149 -8.01 -0.40 -0.74
N ARG A 150 -9.29 -0.73 -0.52
CA ARG A 150 -9.97 -1.81 -1.25
C ARG A 150 -9.92 -1.57 -2.77
N GLU A 151 -10.39 -0.42 -3.22
CA GLU A 151 -10.41 -0.03 -4.63
C GLU A 151 -8.99 -0.08 -5.25
N SER A 152 -7.97 0.40 -4.50
CA SER A 152 -6.59 0.39 -4.95
C SER A 152 -5.99 -1.01 -5.07
N VAL A 153 -6.23 -1.89 -4.09
CA VAL A 153 -5.76 -3.29 -4.11
C VAL A 153 -6.39 -4.04 -5.29
N GLU A 154 -7.68 -3.83 -5.54
CA GLU A 154 -8.40 -4.45 -6.66
C GLU A 154 -7.87 -3.98 -8.01
N GLN A 155 -7.41 -2.73 -8.12
CA GLN A 155 -6.91 -2.14 -9.35
C GLN A 155 -5.43 -2.41 -9.59
N CYS A 156 -4.56 -2.26 -8.58
CA CYS A 156 -3.10 -2.36 -8.73
C CYS A 156 -2.57 -3.80 -8.66
N GLU A 157 -3.45 -4.77 -8.48
CA GLU A 157 -3.16 -6.21 -8.48
C GLU A 157 -2.23 -6.74 -7.37
N ARG A 158 -1.96 -5.97 -6.33
CA ARG A 158 -1.19 -6.46 -5.19
C ARG A 158 -1.98 -7.50 -4.39
N LEU A 159 -1.28 -8.45 -3.75
CA LEU A 159 -1.89 -9.48 -2.90
C LEU A 159 -1.88 -9.10 -1.42
N TRP A 160 -1.04 -8.16 -1.00
CA TRP A 160 -0.98 -7.62 0.36
C TRP A 160 -1.66 -6.25 0.43
N ALA A 161 -2.76 -6.16 1.15
CA ALA A 161 -3.40 -4.87 1.43
C ALA A 161 -2.63 -4.11 2.53
N PRO A 162 -2.45 -2.79 2.41
CA PRO A 162 -1.91 -2.01 3.50
C PRO A 162 -2.91 -1.96 4.67
N ILE A 163 -2.38 -1.91 5.89
CA ILE A 163 -3.17 -1.69 7.10
C ILE A 163 -3.19 -0.19 7.38
N ILE A 164 -4.38 0.39 7.48
CA ILE A 164 -4.55 1.75 8.01
C ILE A 164 -4.92 1.65 9.48
N TYR A 165 -4.08 2.19 10.34
CA TYR A 165 -4.31 2.22 11.77
C TYR A 165 -5.29 3.34 12.19
N PRO A 166 -5.93 3.25 13.36
CA PRO A 166 -6.68 4.36 13.92
C PRO A 166 -5.83 5.61 14.10
N VAL A 167 -6.45 6.78 14.02
CA VAL A 167 -5.79 8.06 14.29
C VAL A 167 -5.37 8.12 15.76
N VAL A 168 -4.11 8.44 16.02
CA VAL A 168 -3.58 8.62 17.38
C VAL A 168 -2.71 9.89 17.46
N PRO A 169 -2.51 10.48 18.66
CA PRO A 169 -1.52 11.55 18.85
C PRO A 169 -0.12 11.07 18.46
N LEU A 170 0.67 11.95 17.83
CA LEU A 170 2.05 11.64 17.44
C LEU A 170 2.87 11.07 18.60
N GLN A 171 2.80 11.66 19.78
CA GLN A 171 3.51 11.18 20.96
C GLN A 171 3.12 9.77 21.38
N THR A 172 1.83 9.44 21.31
CA THR A 172 1.35 8.08 21.58
C THR A 172 1.93 7.09 20.59
N TRP A 173 1.90 7.41 19.29
CA TRP A 173 2.46 6.54 18.26
C TRP A 173 3.96 6.31 18.47
N LEU A 174 4.73 7.33 18.78
CA LEU A 174 6.18 7.22 19.02
C LEU A 174 6.55 6.30 20.18
N THR A 175 5.65 6.12 21.16
CA THR A 175 5.88 5.19 22.28
C THR A 175 5.48 3.75 21.98
N THR A 176 4.71 3.52 20.90
CA THR A 176 4.13 2.20 20.57
C THR A 176 4.63 1.63 19.25
N MET A 177 5.26 2.46 18.40
CA MET A 177 5.77 2.03 17.12
C MET A 177 6.91 1.02 17.29
N ASP A 178 6.98 0.07 16.38
CA ASP A 178 8.09 -0.87 16.25
C ASP A 178 8.96 -0.52 15.03
N GLY A 179 10.25 -0.85 15.11
CA GLY A 179 11.21 -0.58 14.07
C GLY A 179 11.87 0.80 14.17
N ARG A 180 12.48 1.26 13.08
CA ARG A 180 13.10 2.58 12.99
C ARG A 180 12.20 3.59 12.30
N ALA A 181 12.36 4.85 12.65
CA ALA A 181 11.59 5.94 12.07
C ALA A 181 12.45 7.16 11.76
N ALA A 182 12.12 7.86 10.68
CA ALA A 182 12.69 9.16 10.36
C ALA A 182 11.59 10.20 10.14
N MET A 183 11.85 11.42 10.58
CA MET A 183 10.96 12.57 10.42
C MET A 183 11.40 13.40 9.21
N ALA A 184 10.50 13.55 8.23
CA ALA A 184 10.74 14.47 7.11
C ALA A 184 10.72 15.91 7.61
N VAL A 185 11.83 16.61 7.46
CA VAL A 185 12.03 17.99 7.91
C VAL A 185 12.40 18.90 6.74
N THR A 186 12.05 20.19 6.83
CA THR A 186 12.23 21.15 5.71
C THR A 186 13.25 22.23 5.98
N ARG A 187 13.57 22.51 7.24
CA ARG A 187 14.36 23.69 7.64
C ARG A 187 15.49 23.41 8.63
N LEU A 188 15.67 22.16 9.02
CA LEU A 188 16.81 21.78 9.84
C LEU A 188 18.05 21.61 8.95
N SER A 189 19.11 22.33 9.29
CA SER A 189 20.39 22.25 8.58
C SER A 189 21.09 20.90 8.86
N ALA A 190 21.90 20.45 7.89
CA ALA A 190 22.72 19.24 8.00
C ALA A 190 21.98 17.92 8.24
N THR A 191 20.74 17.79 7.73
CA THR A 191 20.05 16.51 7.71
C THR A 191 20.43 15.68 6.49
N ALA A 192 20.63 14.37 6.68
CA ALA A 192 20.82 13.41 5.59
C ALA A 192 19.56 13.42 4.67
N SER A 193 19.74 13.07 3.42
CA SER A 193 18.60 12.74 2.57
C SER A 193 17.91 11.47 3.05
N LEU A 194 16.62 11.29 2.71
CA LEU A 194 15.91 10.04 3.03
C LEU A 194 16.65 8.82 2.47
N SER A 195 17.18 8.91 1.25
CA SER A 195 17.90 7.81 0.62
C SER A 195 19.21 7.45 1.33
N GLU A 196 19.98 8.44 1.81
CA GLU A 196 21.17 8.20 2.63
C GLU A 196 20.80 7.52 3.95
N TRP A 197 19.81 8.04 4.68
CA TRP A 197 19.36 7.44 5.95
C TRP A 197 18.86 6.01 5.77
N LEU A 198 18.20 5.68 4.67
CA LEU A 198 17.76 4.32 4.37
C LEU A 198 18.92 3.35 4.19
N GLN A 199 20.09 3.80 3.74
CA GLN A 199 21.30 2.99 3.57
C GLN A 199 22.07 2.76 4.87
N ASP A 200 21.89 3.59 5.89
CA ASP A 200 22.64 3.47 7.15
C ASP A 200 22.33 2.18 7.92
N ASP A 201 21.10 1.68 7.81
CA ASP A 201 20.72 0.38 8.38
C ASP A 201 19.85 -0.41 7.38
N PRO A 202 20.49 -1.15 6.47
CA PRO A 202 19.78 -1.95 5.48
C PRO A 202 19.12 -3.20 6.07
N THR A 203 19.34 -3.52 7.36
CA THR A 203 18.82 -4.74 8.00
C THR A 203 17.53 -4.53 8.80
N ALA A 204 17.07 -3.28 8.91
CA ALA A 204 15.88 -2.95 9.67
C ALA A 204 14.62 -3.63 9.11
N SER A 205 13.99 -4.47 9.93
CA SER A 205 12.78 -5.23 9.57
C SER A 205 11.55 -4.34 9.34
N THR A 206 11.50 -3.18 10.00
CA THR A 206 10.41 -2.23 9.88
C THR A 206 10.97 -0.81 9.80
N THR A 207 10.56 -0.07 8.78
CA THR A 207 11.04 1.29 8.51
C THR A 207 9.86 2.24 8.28
N TRP A 208 9.80 3.32 9.04
CA TRP A 208 8.76 4.32 8.99
C TRP A 208 9.29 5.68 8.53
N LEU A 209 8.48 6.38 7.73
CA LEU A 209 8.69 7.80 7.44
C LEU A 209 7.54 8.61 8.04
N LEU A 210 7.88 9.63 8.85
CA LEU A 210 6.94 10.61 9.35
C LEU A 210 6.87 11.80 8.42
N VAL A 211 5.64 12.19 8.07
CA VAL A 211 5.35 13.36 7.22
C VAL A 211 4.46 14.32 7.99
N GLY A 212 4.90 15.58 8.09
CA GLY A 212 4.20 16.62 8.84
C GLY A 212 2.95 17.18 8.15
N PRO A 213 2.12 17.92 8.91
CA PRO A 213 0.97 18.62 8.37
C PRO A 213 1.40 19.83 7.53
N GLU A 214 0.43 20.49 6.85
CA GLU A 214 0.70 21.69 6.05
C GLU A 214 1.28 22.84 6.87
N GLY A 215 0.98 22.88 8.19
CA GLY A 215 1.56 23.85 9.14
C GLY A 215 3.00 23.56 9.56
N GLY A 216 3.58 22.44 9.07
CA GLY A 216 4.90 21.95 9.50
C GLY A 216 4.89 21.39 10.93
N TRP A 217 6.05 20.98 11.40
CA TRP A 217 6.24 20.52 12.77
C TRP A 217 6.30 21.68 13.75
N SER A 218 5.85 21.50 14.99
CA SER A 218 6.06 22.45 16.06
C SER A 218 7.51 22.42 16.55
N GLN A 219 7.95 23.45 17.26
CA GLN A 219 9.29 23.48 17.87
C GLN A 219 9.51 22.29 18.81
N LYS A 220 8.48 21.87 19.54
CA LYS A 220 8.53 20.69 20.41
C LYS A 220 8.76 19.40 19.60
N GLU A 221 8.11 19.27 18.46
CA GLU A 221 8.24 18.12 17.58
C GLU A 221 9.59 18.12 16.85
N GLU A 222 10.07 19.27 16.37
CA GLU A 222 11.43 19.44 15.82
C GLU A 222 12.51 19.12 16.85
N GLY A 223 12.26 19.42 18.13
CA GLY A 223 13.13 19.05 19.25
C GLY A 223 13.39 17.54 19.38
N LEU A 224 12.50 16.68 18.86
CA LEU A 224 12.75 15.23 18.80
C LEU A 224 13.92 14.88 17.88
N VAL A 225 14.11 15.62 16.81
CA VAL A 225 15.25 15.47 15.91
C VAL A 225 16.52 16.11 16.50
N GLU A 226 16.39 17.31 17.06
CA GLU A 226 17.51 18.03 17.68
C GLU A 226 18.11 17.26 18.87
N SER A 227 17.28 16.55 19.63
CA SER A 227 17.71 15.69 20.74
C SER A 227 18.21 14.32 20.34
N GLY A 228 18.13 13.96 19.07
CA GLY A 228 18.51 12.65 18.55
C GLY A 228 17.54 11.52 18.89
N GLN A 229 16.33 11.82 19.36
CA GLN A 229 15.28 10.80 19.59
C GLN A 229 14.69 10.25 18.29
N LEU A 230 14.68 11.08 17.24
CA LEU A 230 14.32 10.68 15.87
C LEU A 230 15.38 11.14 14.89
N ALA A 231 15.57 10.36 13.82
CA ALA A 231 16.36 10.82 12.69
C ALA A 231 15.57 11.89 11.93
N GLY A 232 16.22 13.03 11.62
CA GLY A 232 15.68 14.02 10.69
C GLY A 232 16.14 13.72 9.27
N VAL A 233 15.25 13.74 8.29
CA VAL A 233 15.61 13.51 6.88
C VAL A 233 15.10 14.62 5.97
N SER A 234 15.93 14.97 4.98
CA SER A 234 15.55 15.90 3.92
C SER A 234 14.84 15.16 2.78
N MET A 235 13.75 15.76 2.31
CA MET A 235 13.00 15.29 1.14
C MET A 235 13.43 16.03 -0.15
N GLY A 236 14.60 16.67 -0.14
CA GLY A 236 15.17 17.41 -1.29
C GLY A 236 15.14 18.91 -1.10
N ILE A 237 15.58 19.64 -2.14
CA ILE A 237 15.81 21.10 -2.08
C ILE A 237 14.52 21.94 -2.01
N ASN A 238 13.40 21.39 -2.48
CA ASN A 238 12.12 22.10 -2.50
C ASN A 238 11.26 21.71 -1.30
N ILE A 239 10.51 22.68 -0.76
CA ILE A 239 9.48 22.41 0.22
C ILE A 239 8.29 21.75 -0.50
N LEU A 240 7.97 20.52 -0.12
CA LEU A 240 6.87 19.76 -0.67
C LEU A 240 5.59 19.99 0.14
N ARG A 241 4.44 19.89 -0.52
CA ARG A 241 3.17 19.70 0.21
C ARG A 241 3.19 18.35 0.93
N SER A 242 2.49 18.26 2.04
CA SER A 242 2.44 17.02 2.85
C SER A 242 2.03 15.79 2.02
N SER A 243 1.03 15.92 1.14
CA SER A 243 0.61 14.85 0.22
C SER A 243 1.72 14.44 -0.75
N THR A 244 2.44 15.43 -1.30
CA THR A 244 3.58 15.17 -2.20
C THR A 244 4.75 14.52 -1.46
N ALA A 245 5.03 14.96 -0.22
CA ALA A 245 6.07 14.38 0.63
C ALA A 245 5.75 12.92 0.97
N ALA A 246 4.48 12.60 1.31
CA ALA A 246 4.04 11.24 1.59
C ALA A 246 4.25 10.31 0.38
N VAL A 247 3.85 10.75 -0.83
CA VAL A 247 4.02 9.96 -2.06
C VAL A 247 5.50 9.80 -2.42
N ARG A 248 6.29 10.88 -2.34
CA ARG A 248 7.74 10.80 -2.57
C ARG A 248 8.41 9.84 -1.60
N GLY A 249 8.06 9.94 -0.30
CA GLY A 249 8.56 9.04 0.73
C GLY A 249 8.20 7.58 0.44
N ALA A 250 6.97 7.31 0.02
CA ALA A 250 6.55 5.98 -0.39
C ALA A 250 7.43 5.42 -1.53
N VAL A 251 7.70 6.23 -2.55
CA VAL A 251 8.57 5.82 -3.68
C VAL A 251 9.98 5.48 -3.19
N GLU A 252 10.59 6.31 -2.35
CA GLU A 252 11.96 6.09 -1.86
C GLU A 252 12.04 4.84 -0.95
N LEU A 253 11.06 4.65 -0.05
CA LEU A 253 10.95 3.47 0.79
C LEU A 253 10.82 2.19 -0.04
N VAL A 254 9.93 2.17 -1.03
CA VAL A 254 9.71 0.99 -1.87
C VAL A 254 10.94 0.68 -2.73
N LYS A 255 11.56 1.69 -3.34
CA LYS A 255 12.83 1.50 -4.08
C LYS A 255 13.93 0.94 -3.18
N TRP A 256 14.03 1.42 -1.93
CA TRP A 256 14.98 0.87 -0.98
C TRP A 256 14.70 -0.61 -0.70
N ARG A 257 13.43 -0.99 -0.44
CA ARG A 257 13.05 -2.39 -0.22
C ARG A 257 13.35 -3.29 -1.42
N GLU A 258 13.08 -2.82 -2.64
CA GLU A 258 13.33 -3.57 -3.88
C GLU A 258 14.83 -3.83 -4.12
N ALA A 259 15.70 -3.02 -3.53
CA ALA A 259 17.15 -3.21 -3.60
C ALA A 259 17.69 -4.17 -2.52
N GLN A 260 16.85 -4.61 -1.55
CA GLN A 260 17.27 -5.54 -0.52
C GLN A 260 17.28 -6.99 -1.05
N PRO A 261 18.16 -7.86 -0.54
CA PRO A 261 18.13 -9.27 -0.87
C PRO A 261 16.83 -9.90 -0.36
N ASN A 262 16.22 -10.73 -1.21
CA ASN A 262 15.04 -11.54 -0.85
C ASN A 262 15.39 -12.63 0.14
#